data_7719b7c23fac1416f56cc356add7cb51
#
_entry.id   7719b7c23fac1416f56cc356add7cb51
#
_cell.length_a   1.000
_cell.length_b   1.000
_cell.length_c   1.000
_cell.angle_alpha   90.00
_cell.angle_beta   90.00
_cell.angle_gamma   90.00
#
_symmetry.space_group_name_H-M   'P 1'
#
loop_
_entity.id
_entity.type
_entity.pdbx_description
1 polymer ?
#
loop_
_entity_poly.entity_id
_entity_poly.type
_entity_poly.pdbx_seq_one_letter_code
_entity_poly.pdbx_strand_id
1 'polypeptide(L)'
;RIYKMWEESGAFTADANSDKEPFTISMPPPNATGQLHLGHAVMLALEDIFIRYARMQGKEALWVPGTDHAAIATENVVIKKLQKEGMKDPREEMGREKLVDAIKEFVAGSQDTIRGQVRKMGSSCDWTRERYTMDAALNRCVNEVFCKMFADDLIYRGHRTVNWDPKLQTNVSDDEVDHEDRTDPFFTFQYGPFEIGTVRPETKFGDKYVVMHPDDERYSQYKHGDTFECEWINGPIVATIIKDKAADPEMGTGVMTITPWHSGVDFEIAERHGLDKEQVIDFDGKLLPIAGEFEGMKITDARAKIVEKLDGKGLLVKTDEKYMHSVALNSRGGGTIEPQIKLQWFINVNKEAVNWKGKKMSLKQVMQDVIHSGDIKIIPERFEKTYFSWVDNLRDWCISRQIWWGHQIPIWYKGAEEFAGVQPPDGEGWTQDPDTLDTW
;
A
#
# COMPACT_ATOMS: atom_id res chain seq x y z
N ARG A 1 -27.16 32.67 11.11
CA ARG A 1 -27.18 33.67 12.18
C ARG A 1 -26.85 33.08 13.54
N ILE A 2 -27.56 32.04 14.01
CA ILE A 2 -27.38 31.41 15.33
C ILE A 2 -25.96 30.80 15.44
N TYR A 3 -25.53 30.02 14.45
CA TYR A 3 -24.21 29.38 14.46
C TYR A 3 -23.07 30.42 14.57
N LYS A 4 -23.16 31.50 13.79
CA LYS A 4 -22.19 32.59 13.83
C LYS A 4 -22.12 33.23 15.22
N MET A 5 -23.25 33.42 15.87
CA MET A 5 -23.32 33.93 17.24
C MET A 5 -22.60 32.98 18.23
N TRP A 6 -22.79 31.67 18.10
CA TRP A 6 -22.10 30.69 18.94
C TRP A 6 -20.58 30.70 18.73
N GLU A 7 -20.16 30.72 17.46
CA GLU A 7 -18.74 30.74 17.09
C GLU A 7 -18.06 32.04 17.62
N GLU A 8 -18.68 33.20 17.40
CA GLU A 8 -18.17 34.51 17.84
C GLU A 8 -18.17 34.67 19.39
N SER A 9 -19.05 33.96 20.08
CA SER A 9 -19.08 34.00 21.55
C SER A 9 -18.00 33.16 22.24
N GLY A 10 -17.23 32.37 21.47
CA GLY A 10 -16.25 31.43 22.01
C GLY A 10 -16.86 30.19 22.68
N ALA A 11 -18.16 29.93 22.48
CA ALA A 11 -18.86 28.81 23.12
C ALA A 11 -18.31 27.42 22.78
N PHE A 12 -17.55 27.31 21.69
CA PHE A 12 -16.94 26.06 21.23
C PHE A 12 -15.46 25.93 21.57
N THR A 13 -14.84 27.02 22.04
CA THR A 13 -13.40 27.08 22.36
C THR A 13 -13.16 26.49 23.74
N ALA A 14 -12.26 25.51 23.82
CA ALA A 14 -11.84 24.93 25.09
C ALA A 14 -10.69 25.70 25.74
N ASP A 15 -10.71 25.79 27.06
CA ASP A 15 -9.62 26.42 27.85
C ASP A 15 -8.62 25.33 28.29
N ALA A 16 -7.37 25.42 27.82
CA ALA A 16 -6.31 24.47 28.16
C ALA A 16 -5.86 24.58 29.64
N ASN A 17 -6.19 25.70 30.32
CA ASN A 17 -5.86 25.91 31.72
C ASN A 17 -7.04 25.66 32.68
N SER A 18 -8.12 25.08 32.17
CA SER A 18 -9.31 24.78 32.97
C SER A 18 -9.03 23.64 33.97
N ASP A 19 -9.53 23.78 35.20
CA ASP A 19 -9.50 22.70 36.22
C ASP A 19 -10.61 21.66 36.04
N LYS A 20 -11.47 21.80 35.01
CA LYS A 20 -12.56 20.87 34.73
C LYS A 20 -12.01 19.58 34.16
N GLU A 21 -12.77 18.51 34.37
CA GLU A 21 -12.48 17.22 33.72
C GLU A 21 -12.45 17.36 32.19
N PRO A 22 -11.34 17.02 31.50
CA PRO A 22 -11.25 17.16 30.05
C PRO A 22 -12.06 16.09 29.33
N PHE A 23 -12.69 16.47 28.21
CA PHE A 23 -13.29 15.54 27.24
C PHE A 23 -12.92 15.98 25.83
N THR A 24 -12.14 15.18 25.11
CA THR A 24 -11.62 15.57 23.80
C THR A 24 -12.02 14.56 22.72
N ILE A 25 -12.50 15.07 21.60
CA ILE A 25 -12.65 14.31 20.35
C ILE A 25 -11.76 14.94 19.28
N SER A 26 -10.94 14.12 18.64
CA SER A 26 -10.28 14.46 17.38
C SER A 26 -11.17 13.98 16.26
N MET A 27 -11.71 14.91 15.46
CA MET A 27 -12.55 14.55 14.30
C MET A 27 -11.74 13.68 13.34
N PRO A 28 -12.23 12.50 12.92
CA PRO A 28 -11.66 11.80 11.78
C PRO A 28 -11.64 12.73 10.58
N PRO A 29 -10.46 13.14 10.07
CA PRO A 29 -10.39 14.25 9.13
C PRO A 29 -10.90 13.82 7.76
N PRO A 30 -11.96 14.46 7.22
CA PRO A 30 -12.42 14.15 5.87
C PRO A 30 -11.35 14.46 4.83
N ASN A 31 -11.25 13.59 3.81
CA ASN A 31 -10.36 13.81 2.67
C ASN A 31 -10.74 15.10 1.93
N ALA A 32 -9.75 15.97 1.65
CA ALA A 32 -9.94 17.23 0.92
C ALA A 32 -10.12 16.98 -0.60
N THR A 33 -10.95 16.00 -0.96
CA THR A 33 -11.21 15.56 -2.34
C THR A 33 -12.54 16.05 -2.91
N GLY A 34 -13.31 16.84 -2.14
CA GLY A 34 -14.58 17.39 -2.60
C GLY A 34 -15.58 17.64 -1.48
N GLN A 35 -16.84 17.22 -1.69
CA GLN A 35 -17.95 17.45 -0.77
C GLN A 35 -18.10 16.30 0.22
N LEU A 36 -18.60 16.62 1.42
CA LEU A 36 -19.02 15.61 2.39
C LEU A 36 -20.29 14.89 1.90
N HIS A 37 -20.40 13.63 2.25
CA HIS A 37 -21.57 12.79 1.97
C HIS A 37 -22.29 12.39 3.27
N LEU A 38 -23.40 11.66 3.15
CA LEU A 38 -24.26 11.32 4.29
C LEU A 38 -23.52 10.55 5.41
N GLY A 39 -22.53 9.72 5.08
CA GLY A 39 -21.69 9.04 6.07
C GLY A 39 -20.95 10.02 6.98
N HIS A 40 -20.36 11.07 6.42
CA HIS A 40 -19.73 12.15 7.21
C HIS A 40 -20.77 12.88 8.07
N ALA A 41 -22.00 13.09 7.57
CA ALA A 41 -23.03 13.75 8.36
C ALA A 41 -23.42 12.94 9.59
N VAL A 42 -23.47 11.60 9.50
CA VAL A 42 -23.74 10.71 10.65
C VAL A 42 -22.60 10.81 11.67
N MET A 43 -21.35 10.75 11.22
CA MET A 43 -20.18 10.90 12.08
C MET A 43 -20.23 12.24 12.84
N LEU A 44 -20.38 13.36 12.12
CA LEU A 44 -20.45 14.69 12.70
C LEU A 44 -21.58 14.83 13.72
N ALA A 45 -22.76 14.26 13.43
CA ALA A 45 -23.90 14.31 14.34
C ALA A 45 -23.63 13.53 15.64
N LEU A 46 -23.03 12.34 15.55
CA LEU A 46 -22.70 11.53 16.72
C LEU A 46 -21.65 12.21 17.60
N GLU A 47 -20.59 12.70 17.01
CA GLU A 47 -19.53 13.40 17.73
C GLU A 47 -20.03 14.69 18.40
N ASP A 48 -20.87 15.46 17.70
CA ASP A 48 -21.46 16.68 18.26
C ASP A 48 -22.39 16.40 19.46
N ILE A 49 -23.12 15.29 19.42
CA ILE A 49 -23.93 14.83 20.56
C ILE A 49 -23.03 14.58 21.77
N PHE A 50 -21.94 13.84 21.63
CA PHE A 50 -21.02 13.55 22.73
C PHE A 50 -20.36 14.83 23.29
N ILE A 51 -19.91 15.72 22.43
CA ILE A 51 -19.27 16.97 22.82
C ILE A 51 -20.26 17.88 23.57
N ARG A 52 -21.49 18.03 23.07
CA ARG A 52 -22.54 18.82 23.72
C ARG A 52 -22.94 18.23 25.07
N TYR A 53 -23.07 16.90 25.13
CA TYR A 53 -23.37 16.21 26.37
C TYR A 53 -22.25 16.40 27.42
N ALA A 54 -20.98 16.30 27.04
CA ALA A 54 -19.86 16.57 27.93
C ALA A 54 -19.87 18.02 28.47
N ARG A 55 -20.17 19.01 27.61
CA ARG A 55 -20.35 20.41 28.05
C ARG A 55 -21.50 20.56 29.04
N MET A 56 -22.64 19.88 28.81
CA MET A 56 -23.77 19.89 29.74
C MET A 56 -23.44 19.26 31.09
N GLN A 57 -22.50 18.31 31.12
CA GLN A 57 -21.97 17.73 32.37
C GLN A 57 -20.95 18.64 33.08
N GLY A 58 -20.63 19.81 32.52
CA GLY A 58 -19.68 20.75 33.08
C GLY A 58 -18.21 20.42 32.79
N LYS A 59 -17.92 19.48 31.89
CA LYS A 59 -16.55 19.14 31.47
C LYS A 59 -15.96 20.21 30.56
N GLU A 60 -14.62 20.25 30.49
CA GLU A 60 -13.93 21.03 29.48
C GLU A 60 -13.86 20.22 28.19
N ALA A 61 -14.76 20.54 27.24
CA ALA A 61 -14.96 19.73 26.04
C ALA A 61 -14.31 20.36 24.82
N LEU A 62 -13.37 19.66 24.21
CA LEU A 62 -12.67 20.03 23.01
C LEU A 62 -13.05 19.09 21.84
N TRP A 63 -13.54 19.65 20.74
CA TRP A 63 -13.68 18.95 19.47
C TRP A 63 -12.80 19.59 18.42
N VAL A 64 -11.72 18.89 18.04
CA VAL A 64 -10.72 19.37 17.09
C VAL A 64 -11.19 19.04 15.66
N PRO A 65 -11.54 20.05 14.84
CA PRO A 65 -11.86 19.79 13.43
C PRO A 65 -10.58 19.69 12.60
N GLY A 66 -10.69 18.99 11.46
CA GLY A 66 -9.56 18.89 10.52
C GLY A 66 -9.96 18.36 9.15
N THR A 67 -8.99 18.37 8.24
CA THR A 67 -9.10 17.77 6.91
C THR A 67 -7.83 16.99 6.59
N ASP A 68 -8.00 15.94 5.79
CA ASP A 68 -6.89 15.12 5.32
C ASP A 68 -6.48 15.50 3.89
N HIS A 69 -5.18 15.51 3.65
CA HIS A 69 -4.62 15.75 2.31
C HIS A 69 -4.86 14.57 1.35
N ALA A 70 -5.09 13.37 1.88
CA ALA A 70 -5.49 12.15 1.16
C ALA A 70 -4.61 11.80 -0.05
N ALA A 71 -3.36 12.15 0.00
CA ALA A 71 -2.25 11.79 -0.90
C ALA A 71 -2.67 11.29 -2.31
N ILE A 72 -2.63 9.97 -2.54
CA ILE A 72 -2.97 9.31 -3.82
C ILE A 72 -4.37 9.69 -4.32
N ALA A 73 -5.36 9.71 -3.42
CA ALA A 73 -6.74 9.97 -3.81
C ALA A 73 -6.91 11.39 -4.36
N THR A 74 -6.30 12.39 -3.70
CA THR A 74 -6.38 13.80 -4.12
C THR A 74 -5.65 14.03 -5.44
N GLU A 75 -4.42 13.53 -5.59
CA GLU A 75 -3.66 13.65 -6.84
C GLU A 75 -4.43 13.00 -8.00
N ASN A 76 -4.98 11.81 -7.82
CA ASN A 76 -5.77 11.11 -8.84
C ASN A 76 -7.04 11.87 -9.23
N VAL A 77 -7.74 12.50 -8.29
CA VAL A 77 -8.92 13.35 -8.60
C VAL A 77 -8.53 14.52 -9.47
N VAL A 78 -7.43 15.21 -9.14
CA VAL A 78 -6.95 16.37 -9.91
C VAL A 78 -6.47 15.95 -11.30
N ILE A 79 -5.69 14.86 -11.41
CA ILE A 79 -5.25 14.30 -12.69
C ILE A 79 -6.45 13.98 -13.59
N LYS A 80 -7.46 13.27 -13.05
CA LYS A 80 -8.68 12.95 -13.81
C LYS A 80 -9.46 14.21 -14.24
N LYS A 81 -9.46 15.27 -13.42
CA LYS A 81 -10.07 16.56 -13.78
C LYS A 81 -9.33 17.18 -14.96
N LEU A 82 -8.00 17.28 -14.88
CA LEU A 82 -7.17 17.85 -15.94
C LEU A 82 -7.27 17.05 -17.25
N GLN A 83 -7.36 15.73 -17.17
CA GLN A 83 -7.59 14.86 -18.33
C GLN A 83 -8.95 15.13 -19.00
N LYS A 84 -10.01 15.36 -18.21
CA LYS A 84 -11.33 15.77 -18.75
C LYS A 84 -11.30 17.15 -19.40
N GLU A 85 -10.40 18.03 -18.98
CA GLU A 85 -10.16 19.35 -19.55
C GLU A 85 -9.28 19.29 -20.81
N GLY A 86 -8.78 18.09 -21.20
CA GLY A 86 -8.12 17.84 -22.48
C GLY A 86 -6.63 17.49 -22.39
N MET A 87 -6.02 17.45 -21.20
CA MET A 87 -4.64 16.98 -21.04
C MET A 87 -4.58 15.45 -21.20
N LYS A 88 -3.54 14.95 -21.84
CA LYS A 88 -3.32 13.49 -21.98
C LYS A 88 -2.58 12.94 -20.78
N ASP A 89 -1.47 13.58 -20.45
CA ASP A 89 -0.64 13.26 -19.28
C ASP A 89 -0.31 14.54 -18.50
N PRO A 90 -1.11 14.86 -17.45
CA PRO A 90 -0.87 16.05 -16.65
C PRO A 90 0.49 16.09 -15.95
N ARG A 91 1.08 14.94 -15.60
CA ARG A 91 2.41 14.88 -14.99
C ARG A 91 3.49 15.32 -15.98
N GLU A 92 3.48 14.77 -17.19
CA GLU A 92 4.45 15.13 -18.22
C GLU A 92 4.24 16.57 -18.73
N GLU A 93 2.97 16.98 -18.98
CA GLU A 93 2.65 18.25 -19.56
C GLU A 93 2.87 19.44 -18.62
N MET A 94 2.62 19.27 -17.34
CA MET A 94 2.74 20.36 -16.35
C MET A 94 4.08 20.33 -15.59
N GLY A 95 4.64 19.17 -15.35
CA GLY A 95 5.73 18.96 -14.42
C GLY A 95 5.29 19.08 -12.95
N ARG A 96 6.20 18.70 -12.03
CA ARG A 96 5.90 18.55 -10.59
C ARG A 96 5.36 19.83 -9.95
N GLU A 97 6.05 20.94 -10.12
CA GLU A 97 5.70 22.20 -9.44
C GLU A 97 4.28 22.66 -9.79
N LYS A 98 3.96 22.74 -11.08
CA LYS A 98 2.65 23.23 -11.55
C LYS A 98 1.52 22.28 -11.18
N LEU A 99 1.76 20.96 -11.23
CA LEU A 99 0.75 19.98 -10.82
C LEU A 99 0.48 20.07 -9.32
N VAL A 100 1.52 20.17 -8.50
CA VAL A 100 1.38 20.34 -7.04
C VAL A 100 0.63 21.65 -6.71
N ASP A 101 0.89 22.73 -7.43
CA ASP A 101 0.17 24.00 -7.23
C ASP A 101 -1.31 23.89 -7.64
N ALA A 102 -1.63 23.21 -8.73
CA ALA A 102 -3.01 22.91 -9.10
C ALA A 102 -3.73 22.05 -8.05
N ILE A 103 -3.01 21.09 -7.44
CA ILE A 103 -3.56 20.28 -6.35
C ILE A 103 -3.81 21.14 -5.11
N LYS A 104 -2.89 22.03 -4.72
CA LYS A 104 -3.10 22.96 -3.60
C LYS A 104 -4.33 23.82 -3.77
N GLU A 105 -4.54 24.37 -4.96
CA GLU A 105 -5.72 25.19 -5.28
C GLU A 105 -7.01 24.37 -5.15
N PHE A 106 -7.03 23.15 -5.69
CA PHE A 106 -8.15 22.22 -5.59
C PHE A 106 -8.46 21.87 -4.13
N VAL A 107 -7.43 21.57 -3.34
CA VAL A 107 -7.55 21.24 -1.90
C VAL A 107 -8.12 22.42 -1.11
N ALA A 108 -7.62 23.64 -1.34
CA ALA A 108 -8.13 24.84 -0.68
C ALA A 108 -9.64 25.02 -0.92
N GLY A 109 -10.10 24.90 -2.16
CA GLY A 109 -11.53 24.97 -2.50
C GLY A 109 -12.36 23.84 -1.88
N SER A 110 -11.81 22.63 -1.79
CA SER A 110 -12.45 21.49 -1.11
C SER A 110 -12.56 21.73 0.41
N GLN A 111 -11.50 22.24 1.05
CA GLN A 111 -11.52 22.58 2.47
C GLN A 111 -12.57 23.64 2.80
N ASP A 112 -12.69 24.70 1.99
CA ASP A 112 -13.71 25.73 2.18
C ASP A 112 -15.13 25.17 2.07
N THR A 113 -15.33 24.23 1.13
CA THR A 113 -16.60 23.52 0.98
C THR A 113 -16.90 22.68 2.23
N ILE A 114 -15.94 21.89 2.70
CA ILE A 114 -16.05 21.04 3.89
C ILE A 114 -16.35 21.89 5.13
N ARG A 115 -15.60 22.95 5.37
CA ARG A 115 -15.83 23.90 6.49
C ARG A 115 -17.25 24.46 6.44
N GLY A 116 -17.71 24.86 5.26
CA GLY A 116 -19.08 25.33 5.04
C GLY A 116 -20.13 24.29 5.35
N GLN A 117 -19.92 23.03 4.97
CA GLN A 117 -20.84 21.92 5.25
C GLN A 117 -20.88 21.59 6.75
N VAL A 118 -19.73 21.48 7.42
CA VAL A 118 -19.63 21.23 8.87
C VAL A 118 -20.35 22.33 9.65
N ARG A 119 -20.17 23.62 9.29
CA ARG A 119 -20.91 24.74 9.90
C ARG A 119 -22.41 24.67 9.64
N LYS A 120 -22.85 24.26 8.46
CA LYS A 120 -24.28 24.07 8.14
C LYS A 120 -24.92 22.95 8.95
N MET A 121 -24.18 21.90 9.28
CA MET A 121 -24.60 20.83 10.18
C MET A 121 -24.81 21.36 11.63
N GLY A 122 -24.24 22.51 11.99
CA GLY A 122 -24.29 23.05 13.32
C GLY A 122 -23.26 22.44 14.27
N SER A 123 -22.25 21.80 13.75
CA SER A 123 -21.20 21.10 14.52
C SER A 123 -20.41 22.05 15.42
N SER A 124 -20.33 21.75 16.71
CA SER A 124 -19.76 22.64 17.72
C SER A 124 -18.25 22.46 17.90
N CYS A 125 -17.52 22.47 16.78
CA CYS A 125 -16.06 22.32 16.75
C CYS A 125 -15.34 23.57 17.24
N ASP A 126 -14.15 23.39 17.81
CA ASP A 126 -13.22 24.50 18.11
C ASP A 126 -12.41 24.89 16.87
N TRP A 127 -12.93 25.80 16.06
CA TRP A 127 -12.31 26.28 14.82
C TRP A 127 -10.98 27.00 15.04
N THR A 128 -10.66 27.41 16.26
CA THR A 128 -9.35 28.03 16.57
C THR A 128 -8.21 27.01 16.58
N ARG A 129 -8.57 25.72 16.64
CA ARG A 129 -7.64 24.58 16.65
C ARG A 129 -7.79 23.69 15.41
N GLU A 130 -8.41 24.19 14.34
CA GLU A 130 -8.48 23.46 13.07
C GLU A 130 -7.10 23.01 12.61
N ARG A 131 -7.01 21.75 12.14
CA ARG A 131 -5.76 21.15 11.64
C ARG A 131 -5.94 20.64 10.21
N TYR A 132 -4.84 20.58 9.52
CA TYR A 132 -4.73 19.95 8.20
C TYR A 132 -3.51 19.04 8.20
N THR A 133 -3.66 17.79 7.75
CA THR A 133 -2.59 16.78 7.85
C THR A 133 -1.29 17.19 7.15
N MET A 134 -1.34 18.11 6.17
CA MET A 134 -0.15 18.72 5.54
C MET A 134 0.13 20.16 5.98
N ASP A 135 -0.41 20.64 7.10
CA ASP A 135 0.04 21.94 7.61
C ASP A 135 1.53 21.91 8.01
N ALA A 136 2.17 23.06 8.05
CA ALA A 136 3.62 23.15 8.27
C ALA A 136 4.10 22.46 9.56
N ALA A 137 3.29 22.49 10.64
CA ALA A 137 3.65 21.86 11.91
C ALA A 137 3.52 20.34 11.85
N LEU A 138 2.45 19.81 11.24
CA LEU A 138 2.26 18.36 11.09
C LEU A 138 3.24 17.79 10.07
N ASN A 139 3.50 18.48 8.95
CA ASN A 139 4.54 18.07 8.00
C ASN A 139 5.90 17.94 8.69
N ARG A 140 6.29 18.95 9.49
CA ARG A 140 7.53 18.89 10.25
C ARG A 140 7.54 17.73 11.23
N CYS A 141 6.44 17.49 11.95
CA CYS A 141 6.32 16.38 12.90
C CYS A 141 6.53 15.02 12.22
N VAL A 142 5.88 14.79 11.08
CA VAL A 142 6.05 13.55 10.28
C VAL A 142 7.50 13.36 9.88
N ASN A 143 8.14 14.41 9.35
CA ASN A 143 9.53 14.34 8.92
C ASN A 143 10.51 14.13 10.10
N GLU A 144 10.27 14.76 11.26
CA GLU A 144 11.07 14.53 12.47
C GLU A 144 10.92 13.09 12.98
N VAL A 145 9.70 12.52 12.94
CA VAL A 145 9.46 11.13 13.34
C VAL A 145 10.18 10.17 12.38
N PHE A 146 10.10 10.42 11.06
CA PHE A 146 10.85 9.63 10.08
C PHE A 146 12.35 9.64 10.39
N CYS A 147 12.96 10.82 10.59
CA CYS A 147 14.38 10.94 10.88
C CYS A 147 14.78 10.21 12.18
N LYS A 148 13.95 10.25 13.22
CA LYS A 148 14.18 9.51 14.47
C LYS A 148 14.11 7.99 14.25
N MET A 149 13.09 7.52 13.56
CA MET A 149 12.95 6.08 13.26
C MET A 149 14.07 5.58 12.36
N PHE A 150 14.54 6.40 11.42
CA PHE A 150 15.70 6.09 10.58
C PHE A 150 16.99 5.99 11.43
N ALA A 151 17.21 6.94 12.33
CA ALA A 151 18.35 6.90 13.25
C ALA A 151 18.31 5.70 14.22
N ASP A 152 17.13 5.25 14.60
CA ASP A 152 16.89 4.05 15.41
C ASP A 152 16.95 2.74 14.58
N ASP A 153 17.28 2.85 13.27
CA ASP A 153 17.39 1.71 12.36
C ASP A 153 16.09 0.90 12.21
N LEU A 154 14.95 1.58 12.38
CA LEU A 154 13.60 1.05 12.16
C LEU A 154 13.10 1.32 10.75
N ILE A 155 13.69 2.30 10.04
CA ILE A 155 13.41 2.59 8.63
C ILE A 155 14.64 2.18 7.82
N TYR A 156 14.39 1.51 6.71
CA TYR A 156 15.43 1.11 5.77
C TYR A 156 14.97 1.23 4.32
N ARG A 157 15.91 1.30 3.39
CA ARG A 157 15.67 1.26 1.95
C ARG A 157 16.07 -0.11 1.40
N GLY A 158 15.18 -0.77 0.65
CA GLY A 158 15.45 -2.11 0.16
C GLY A 158 14.60 -2.52 -1.04
N HIS A 159 15.06 -3.56 -1.75
CA HIS A 159 14.33 -4.20 -2.84
C HIS A 159 13.39 -5.26 -2.25
N ARG A 160 12.09 -5.05 -2.39
CA ARG A 160 11.06 -6.02 -1.99
C ARG A 160 9.90 -5.98 -2.98
N THR A 161 9.13 -7.05 -3.01
CA THR A 161 7.86 -7.06 -3.74
C THR A 161 6.89 -6.07 -3.12
N VAL A 162 6.32 -5.19 -3.96
CA VAL A 162 5.32 -4.19 -3.59
C VAL A 162 4.09 -4.33 -4.46
N ASN A 163 2.95 -3.84 -3.97
CA ASN A 163 1.68 -3.79 -4.71
C ASN A 163 1.73 -2.61 -5.70
N TRP A 164 2.26 -2.84 -6.88
CA TRP A 164 2.41 -1.80 -7.91
C TRP A 164 1.11 -1.61 -8.69
N ASP A 165 0.70 -0.36 -8.87
CA ASP A 165 -0.39 0.00 -9.79
C ASP A 165 0.20 0.59 -11.10
N PRO A 166 0.20 -0.17 -12.21
CA PRO A 166 0.72 0.31 -13.50
C PRO A 166 -0.03 1.50 -14.06
N LYS A 167 -1.29 1.71 -13.67
CA LYS A 167 -2.11 2.82 -14.12
C LYS A 167 -1.78 4.12 -13.40
N LEU A 168 -1.54 4.07 -12.10
CA LEU A 168 -1.19 5.24 -11.29
C LEU A 168 0.32 5.43 -11.15
N GLN A 169 1.12 4.48 -11.62
CA GLN A 169 2.58 4.50 -11.54
C GLN A 169 3.10 4.71 -10.11
N THR A 170 2.45 4.02 -9.16
CA THR A 170 2.83 4.03 -7.74
C THR A 170 2.49 2.70 -7.09
N ASN A 171 3.15 2.37 -6.00
CA ASN A 171 2.73 1.28 -5.13
C ASN A 171 1.67 1.75 -4.13
N VAL A 172 0.92 0.78 -3.60
CA VAL A 172 -0.08 0.96 -2.54
C VAL A 172 0.21 -0.01 -1.40
N SER A 173 -0.24 0.33 -0.20
CA SER A 173 -0.12 -0.53 0.98
C SER A 173 -1.13 -1.70 0.93
N ASP A 174 -0.91 -2.71 1.78
CA ASP A 174 -1.76 -3.91 1.79
C ASP A 174 -3.22 -3.59 2.17
N ASP A 175 -3.45 -2.58 3.02
CA ASP A 175 -4.79 -2.11 3.42
C ASP A 175 -5.48 -1.25 2.34
N GLU A 176 -4.76 -0.82 1.31
CA GLU A 176 -5.31 -0.14 0.12
C GLU A 176 -5.64 -1.11 -1.02
N VAL A 177 -5.43 -2.41 -0.81
CA VAL A 177 -5.73 -3.45 -1.80
C VAL A 177 -7.10 -4.06 -1.51
N ASP A 178 -8.04 -3.83 -2.42
CA ASP A 178 -9.33 -4.53 -2.44
C ASP A 178 -9.20 -5.83 -3.25
N HIS A 179 -10.02 -6.81 -2.91
CA HIS A 179 -10.09 -8.08 -3.60
C HIS A 179 -11.46 -8.27 -4.26
N GLU A 180 -11.45 -8.53 -5.56
CA GLU A 180 -12.66 -8.79 -6.34
C GLU A 180 -12.61 -10.22 -6.90
N ASP A 181 -13.67 -11.00 -6.65
CA ASP A 181 -13.80 -12.32 -7.25
C ASP A 181 -14.12 -12.20 -8.74
N ARG A 182 -13.26 -12.76 -9.58
CA ARG A 182 -13.41 -12.81 -11.04
C ARG A 182 -13.39 -14.23 -11.55
N THR A 183 -14.02 -14.40 -12.68
CA THR A 183 -14.01 -15.66 -13.42
C THR A 183 -13.13 -15.50 -14.66
N ASP A 184 -11.98 -16.15 -14.66
CA ASP A 184 -11.02 -16.13 -15.74
C ASP A 184 -10.64 -17.58 -16.13
N PRO A 185 -10.13 -17.82 -17.35
CA PRO A 185 -9.62 -19.13 -17.74
C PRO A 185 -8.40 -19.52 -16.88
N PHE A 186 -8.43 -20.75 -16.36
CA PHE A 186 -7.28 -21.39 -15.71
C PHE A 186 -6.69 -22.43 -16.63
N PHE A 187 -5.41 -22.32 -16.90
CA PHE A 187 -4.69 -23.16 -17.84
C PHE A 187 -3.81 -24.15 -17.09
N THR A 188 -3.84 -25.40 -17.50
CA THR A 188 -2.91 -26.44 -17.07
C THR A 188 -1.96 -26.76 -18.23
N PHE A 189 -0.66 -26.65 -17.99
CA PHE A 189 0.38 -26.89 -18.98
C PHE A 189 1.29 -28.05 -18.57
N GLN A 190 1.78 -28.80 -19.54
CA GLN A 190 2.86 -29.76 -19.36
C GLN A 190 4.19 -29.01 -19.24
N TYR A 191 4.88 -29.17 -18.12
CA TYR A 191 6.17 -28.56 -17.84
C TYR A 191 7.19 -29.65 -17.47
N GLY A 192 7.86 -30.21 -18.47
CA GLY A 192 8.67 -31.40 -18.32
C GLY A 192 7.86 -32.59 -17.78
N PRO A 193 8.26 -33.19 -16.65
CA PRO A 193 7.51 -34.32 -16.07
C PRO A 193 6.29 -33.88 -15.24
N PHE A 194 6.01 -32.58 -15.12
CA PHE A 194 4.97 -32.04 -14.24
C PHE A 194 3.86 -31.34 -15.02
N GLU A 195 2.67 -31.32 -14.44
CA GLU A 195 1.59 -30.43 -14.86
C GLU A 195 1.53 -29.24 -13.92
N ILE A 196 1.51 -28.03 -14.47
CA ILE A 196 1.43 -26.78 -13.73
C ILE A 196 0.19 -25.99 -14.12
N GLY A 197 -0.43 -25.31 -13.16
CA GLY A 197 -1.63 -24.52 -13.37
C GLY A 197 -1.40 -23.02 -13.17
N THR A 198 -2.07 -22.18 -14.00
CA THR A 198 -1.99 -20.73 -13.87
C THR A 198 -3.18 -20.01 -14.50
N VAL A 199 -3.58 -18.87 -13.91
CA VAL A 199 -4.44 -17.86 -14.54
C VAL A 199 -3.62 -16.75 -15.22
N ARG A 200 -2.28 -16.79 -15.05
CA ARG A 200 -1.35 -15.75 -15.51
C ARG A 200 -0.25 -16.32 -16.43
N PRO A 201 -0.59 -16.78 -17.63
CA PRO A 201 0.39 -17.34 -18.57
C PRO A 201 1.48 -16.31 -18.96
N GLU A 202 1.20 -15.03 -18.86
CA GLU A 202 2.15 -13.95 -19.16
C GLU A 202 3.36 -13.88 -18.23
N THR A 203 3.29 -14.43 -17.01
CA THR A 203 4.43 -14.46 -16.10
C THR A 203 5.39 -15.61 -16.37
N LYS A 204 4.95 -16.62 -17.13
CA LYS A 204 5.63 -17.91 -17.28
C LYS A 204 6.91 -17.89 -18.12
N PHE A 205 7.30 -16.76 -18.69
CA PHE A 205 8.62 -16.59 -19.34
C PHE A 205 9.79 -16.64 -18.37
N GLY A 206 9.54 -16.32 -17.09
CA GLY A 206 10.54 -16.35 -16.03
C GLY A 206 10.62 -17.68 -15.26
N ASP A 207 9.84 -18.70 -15.65
CA ASP A 207 9.77 -19.96 -14.94
C ASP A 207 11.07 -20.77 -15.11
N LYS A 208 11.89 -20.81 -14.06
CA LYS A 208 13.13 -21.58 -13.98
C LYS A 208 13.11 -22.59 -12.83
N TYR A 209 12.13 -22.47 -11.94
CA TYR A 209 12.08 -23.22 -10.68
C TYR A 209 10.73 -23.91 -10.53
N VAL A 210 10.79 -25.20 -10.16
CA VAL A 210 9.62 -26.00 -9.84
C VAL A 210 9.64 -26.24 -8.34
N VAL A 211 8.60 -25.80 -7.65
CA VAL A 211 8.49 -25.90 -6.19
C VAL A 211 7.49 -27.00 -5.85
N MET A 212 7.85 -27.83 -4.88
CA MET A 212 7.01 -28.88 -4.33
C MET A 212 7.28 -29.07 -2.84
N HIS A 213 6.27 -29.51 -2.10
CA HIS A 213 6.40 -29.72 -0.67
C HIS A 213 7.42 -30.82 -0.34
N PRO A 214 8.31 -30.62 0.66
CA PRO A 214 9.32 -31.63 0.98
C PRO A 214 8.76 -32.98 1.41
N ASP A 215 7.58 -32.99 2.05
CA ASP A 215 6.93 -34.18 2.59
C ASP A 215 5.86 -34.77 1.64
N ASP A 216 5.76 -34.27 0.39
CA ASP A 216 4.84 -34.86 -0.60
C ASP A 216 5.42 -36.16 -1.18
N GLU A 217 4.84 -37.28 -0.76
CA GLU A 217 5.28 -38.63 -1.16
C GLU A 217 5.20 -38.88 -2.69
N ARG A 218 4.30 -38.19 -3.39
CA ARG A 218 4.14 -38.30 -4.86
C ARG A 218 5.41 -37.93 -5.60
N TYR A 219 6.22 -37.05 -5.00
CA TYR A 219 7.44 -36.47 -5.58
C TYR A 219 8.70 -36.78 -4.78
N SER A 220 8.67 -37.86 -4.00
CA SER A 220 9.79 -38.29 -3.15
C SER A 220 11.07 -38.65 -3.92
N GLN A 221 10.94 -39.06 -5.18
CA GLN A 221 12.08 -39.35 -6.07
C GLN A 221 12.87 -38.11 -6.49
N TYR A 222 12.27 -36.91 -6.44
CA TYR A 222 12.94 -35.66 -6.79
C TYR A 222 13.59 -35.01 -5.58
N LYS A 223 14.85 -34.59 -5.73
CA LYS A 223 15.62 -33.93 -4.67
C LYS A 223 15.69 -32.45 -4.91
N HIS A 224 15.89 -31.69 -3.83
CA HIS A 224 16.18 -30.26 -3.92
C HIS A 224 17.48 -30.05 -4.71
N GLY A 225 17.44 -29.18 -5.73
CA GLY A 225 18.57 -28.91 -6.62
C GLY A 225 18.68 -29.82 -7.85
N ASP A 226 17.83 -30.86 -7.97
CA ASP A 226 17.78 -31.64 -9.22
C ASP A 226 17.33 -30.75 -10.38
N THR A 227 17.86 -31.01 -11.58
CA THR A 227 17.53 -30.25 -12.80
C THR A 227 16.99 -31.18 -13.88
N PHE A 228 16.14 -30.63 -14.75
CA PHE A 228 15.66 -31.29 -15.95
C PHE A 228 15.48 -30.29 -17.09
N GLU A 229 15.61 -30.80 -18.33
CA GLU A 229 15.30 -30.02 -19.53
C GLU A 229 13.86 -30.22 -19.94
N CYS A 230 13.18 -29.16 -20.38
CA CYS A 230 11.86 -29.24 -20.98
C CYS A 230 11.65 -28.18 -22.05
N GLU A 231 10.78 -28.47 -23.00
CA GLU A 231 10.29 -27.49 -23.97
C GLU A 231 9.36 -26.51 -23.26
N TRP A 232 9.52 -25.21 -23.56
CA TRP A 232 8.71 -24.17 -22.98
C TRP A 232 8.31 -23.10 -24.00
N ILE A 233 7.83 -21.91 -23.56
CA ILE A 233 7.25 -20.89 -24.44
C ILE A 233 8.21 -20.49 -25.57
N ASN A 234 9.45 -20.13 -25.25
CA ASN A 234 10.46 -19.66 -26.22
C ASN A 234 11.53 -20.72 -26.60
N GLY A 235 11.27 -21.99 -26.36
CA GLY A 235 12.20 -23.07 -26.63
C GLY A 235 12.58 -23.87 -25.39
N PRO A 236 13.59 -24.74 -25.48
CA PRO A 236 13.99 -25.58 -24.35
C PRO A 236 14.61 -24.74 -23.24
N ILE A 237 14.30 -25.11 -22.00
CA ILE A 237 14.84 -24.52 -20.78
C ILE A 237 15.31 -25.60 -19.82
N VAL A 238 16.19 -25.23 -18.89
CA VAL A 238 16.58 -26.07 -17.77
C VAL A 238 15.88 -25.56 -16.51
N ALA A 239 15.07 -26.42 -15.91
CA ALA A 239 14.36 -26.13 -14.67
C ALA A 239 15.02 -26.80 -13.46
N THR A 240 14.98 -26.14 -12.31
CA THR A 240 15.54 -26.64 -11.04
C THR A 240 14.42 -26.92 -10.03
N ILE A 241 14.51 -28.05 -9.36
CA ILE A 241 13.55 -28.48 -8.34
C ILE A 241 13.89 -27.86 -6.99
N ILE A 242 12.92 -27.22 -6.37
CA ILE A 242 13.02 -26.61 -5.05
C ILE A 242 12.04 -27.30 -4.10
N LYS A 243 12.53 -27.81 -2.99
CA LYS A 243 11.70 -28.33 -1.91
C LYS A 243 11.43 -27.21 -0.91
N ASP A 244 10.16 -26.74 -0.85
CA ASP A 244 9.76 -25.68 0.08
C ASP A 244 8.34 -25.95 0.63
N LYS A 245 8.15 -25.67 1.93
CA LYS A 245 6.88 -25.89 2.64
C LYS A 245 5.76 -24.93 2.20
N ALA A 246 6.07 -23.88 1.43
CA ALA A 246 5.07 -22.99 0.87
C ALA A 246 4.26 -23.63 -0.27
N ALA A 247 4.75 -24.71 -0.88
CA ALA A 247 3.95 -25.48 -1.83
C ALA A 247 2.88 -26.28 -1.09
N ASP A 248 1.62 -26.12 -1.49
CA ASP A 248 0.49 -26.85 -0.91
C ASP A 248 0.27 -28.17 -1.68
N PRO A 249 0.47 -29.34 -1.05
CA PRO A 249 0.25 -30.65 -1.69
C PRO A 249 -1.18 -30.89 -2.14
N GLU A 250 -2.16 -30.20 -1.55
CA GLU A 250 -3.58 -30.37 -1.86
C GLU A 250 -4.04 -29.44 -2.98
N MET A 251 -3.24 -28.44 -3.34
CA MET A 251 -3.58 -27.50 -4.39
C MET A 251 -3.14 -28.01 -5.77
N GLY A 252 -4.11 -28.30 -6.64
CA GLY A 252 -3.85 -28.78 -8.00
C GLY A 252 -3.05 -30.08 -8.03
N THR A 253 -1.88 -30.07 -8.66
CA THR A 253 -0.96 -31.21 -8.69
C THR A 253 -0.01 -31.26 -7.48
N GLY A 254 -0.01 -30.25 -6.60
CA GLY A 254 0.96 -30.07 -5.52
C GLY A 254 2.32 -29.54 -6.01
N VAL A 255 2.42 -29.20 -7.29
CA VAL A 255 3.63 -28.65 -7.92
C VAL A 255 3.30 -27.31 -8.55
N MET A 256 4.16 -26.34 -8.33
CA MET A 256 4.04 -25.00 -8.91
C MET A 256 5.35 -24.52 -9.51
N THR A 257 5.28 -23.75 -10.57
CA THR A 257 6.40 -22.92 -11.02
C THR A 257 6.31 -21.56 -10.37
N ILE A 258 7.44 -20.91 -10.14
CA ILE A 258 7.51 -19.60 -9.49
C ILE A 258 8.10 -18.54 -10.40
N THR A 259 7.53 -17.35 -10.30
CA THR A 259 8.05 -16.12 -10.92
C THR A 259 8.30 -15.08 -9.82
N PRO A 260 9.45 -15.12 -9.14
CA PRO A 260 9.73 -14.37 -7.92
C PRO A 260 9.56 -12.85 -8.02
N TRP A 261 9.68 -12.28 -9.22
CA TRP A 261 9.49 -10.84 -9.42
C TRP A 261 8.02 -10.40 -9.30
N HIS A 262 7.08 -11.29 -9.67
CA HIS A 262 5.66 -10.95 -9.84
C HIS A 262 4.72 -11.62 -8.82
N SER A 263 5.27 -12.14 -7.73
CA SER A 263 4.51 -12.77 -6.65
C SER A 263 5.25 -12.64 -5.33
N GLY A 264 4.58 -12.16 -4.29
CA GLY A 264 5.17 -12.02 -2.95
C GLY A 264 5.56 -13.36 -2.33
N VAL A 265 4.74 -14.42 -2.53
CA VAL A 265 5.05 -15.77 -2.04
C VAL A 265 6.29 -16.33 -2.76
N ASP A 266 6.35 -16.18 -4.09
CA ASP A 266 7.47 -16.65 -4.89
C ASP A 266 8.76 -15.90 -4.55
N PHE A 267 8.65 -14.59 -4.25
CA PHE A 267 9.76 -13.79 -3.75
C PHE A 267 10.32 -14.34 -2.44
N GLU A 268 9.46 -14.66 -1.48
CA GLU A 268 9.90 -15.23 -0.19
C GLU A 268 10.58 -16.60 -0.37
N ILE A 269 10.08 -17.44 -1.28
CA ILE A 269 10.73 -18.70 -1.64
C ILE A 269 12.11 -18.42 -2.23
N ALA A 270 12.20 -17.48 -3.16
CA ALA A 270 13.47 -17.10 -3.79
C ALA A 270 14.49 -16.55 -2.79
N GLU A 271 14.07 -15.72 -1.82
CA GLU A 271 14.93 -15.22 -0.75
C GLU A 271 15.48 -16.36 0.13
N ARG A 272 14.61 -17.30 0.54
CA ARG A 272 15.02 -18.44 1.39
C ARG A 272 16.04 -19.34 0.73
N HIS A 273 15.97 -19.48 -0.57
CA HIS A 273 16.81 -20.42 -1.33
C HIS A 273 17.90 -19.74 -2.17
N GLY A 274 18.02 -18.38 -2.11
CA GLY A 274 19.00 -17.62 -2.88
C GLY A 274 18.80 -17.73 -4.39
N LEU A 275 17.54 -17.77 -4.87
CA LEU A 275 17.20 -17.95 -6.26
C LEU A 275 17.20 -16.62 -7.04
N ASP A 276 17.46 -16.72 -8.34
CA ASP A 276 17.34 -15.57 -9.25
C ASP A 276 15.88 -15.07 -9.35
N LYS A 277 15.75 -13.77 -9.50
CA LYS A 277 14.47 -13.08 -9.64
C LYS A 277 14.47 -12.35 -10.98
N GLU A 278 13.79 -12.90 -11.96
CA GLU A 278 13.75 -12.34 -13.30
C GLU A 278 12.49 -11.52 -13.53
N GLN A 279 12.65 -10.27 -13.97
CA GLN A 279 11.55 -9.40 -14.32
C GLN A 279 11.01 -9.78 -15.70
N VAL A 280 9.72 -10.05 -15.80
CA VAL A 280 9.02 -10.41 -17.05
C VAL A 280 8.14 -9.27 -17.54
N ILE A 281 7.55 -8.52 -16.63
CA ILE A 281 6.59 -7.45 -16.87
C ILE A 281 7.19 -6.13 -16.37
N ASP A 282 7.16 -5.09 -17.20
CA ASP A 282 7.63 -3.75 -16.81
C ASP A 282 6.62 -3.03 -15.89
N PHE A 283 6.99 -1.82 -15.45
CA PHE A 283 6.14 -1.01 -14.58
C PHE A 283 4.89 -0.45 -15.29
N ASP A 284 4.81 -0.50 -16.62
CA ASP A 284 3.64 -0.12 -17.43
C ASP A 284 2.66 -1.29 -17.66
N GLY A 285 2.99 -2.49 -17.18
CA GLY A 285 2.23 -3.72 -17.41
C GLY A 285 2.42 -4.30 -18.81
N LYS A 286 3.61 -4.12 -19.40
CA LYS A 286 4.00 -4.67 -20.69
C LYS A 286 5.09 -5.71 -20.52
N LEU A 287 5.14 -6.65 -21.45
CA LEU A 287 6.15 -7.71 -21.47
C LEU A 287 7.52 -7.18 -21.88
N LEU A 288 8.56 -7.60 -21.16
CA LEU A 288 9.96 -7.30 -21.40
C LEU A 288 10.58 -8.20 -22.48
N PRO A 289 11.82 -7.92 -22.97
CA PRO A 289 12.50 -8.68 -24.03
C PRO A 289 12.57 -10.20 -23.81
N ILE A 290 12.56 -10.68 -22.57
CA ILE A 290 12.50 -12.12 -22.24
C ILE A 290 11.29 -12.80 -22.85
N ALA A 291 10.22 -12.09 -23.11
CA ALA A 291 9.02 -12.62 -23.76
C ALA A 291 9.18 -12.83 -25.28
N GLY A 292 10.31 -12.44 -25.88
CA GLY A 292 10.60 -12.64 -27.30
C GLY A 292 9.59 -11.91 -28.20
N GLU A 293 8.88 -12.64 -29.04
CA GLU A 293 7.90 -12.06 -29.98
C GLU A 293 6.73 -11.30 -29.31
N PHE A 294 6.55 -11.43 -28.01
CA PHE A 294 5.51 -10.73 -27.24
C PHE A 294 6.04 -9.47 -26.56
N GLU A 295 7.31 -9.10 -26.76
CA GLU A 295 7.92 -7.89 -26.19
C GLU A 295 7.06 -6.65 -26.47
N GLY A 296 6.88 -5.80 -25.46
CA GLY A 296 6.12 -4.56 -25.53
C GLY A 296 4.60 -4.72 -25.56
N MET A 297 4.08 -5.95 -25.64
CA MET A 297 2.64 -6.17 -25.56
C MET A 297 2.13 -5.98 -24.13
N LYS A 298 0.92 -5.44 -24.00
CA LYS A 298 0.22 -5.46 -22.71
C LYS A 298 -0.09 -6.90 -22.30
N ILE A 299 0.06 -7.20 -21.01
CA ILE A 299 -0.14 -8.54 -20.47
C ILE A 299 -1.52 -9.11 -20.82
N THR A 300 -2.58 -8.28 -20.75
CA THR A 300 -3.95 -8.69 -21.10
C THR A 300 -4.09 -9.14 -22.56
N ASP A 301 -3.37 -8.48 -23.48
CA ASP A 301 -3.44 -8.76 -24.91
C ASP A 301 -2.54 -9.95 -25.32
N ALA A 302 -1.52 -10.21 -24.49
CA ALA A 302 -0.57 -11.28 -24.72
C ALA A 302 -1.09 -12.66 -24.27
N ARG A 303 -1.91 -12.75 -23.22
CA ARG A 303 -2.38 -14.00 -22.59
C ARG A 303 -2.89 -15.03 -23.61
N ALA A 304 -3.88 -14.65 -24.41
CA ALA A 304 -4.47 -15.57 -25.39
C ALA A 304 -3.45 -16.09 -26.41
N LYS A 305 -2.54 -15.23 -26.86
CA LYS A 305 -1.50 -15.59 -27.84
C LYS A 305 -0.44 -16.52 -27.25
N ILE A 306 -0.09 -16.32 -25.96
CA ILE A 306 0.85 -17.20 -25.25
C ILE A 306 0.24 -18.59 -25.12
N VAL A 307 -1.03 -18.66 -24.74
CA VAL A 307 -1.76 -19.94 -24.64
C VAL A 307 -1.84 -20.64 -26.01
N GLU A 308 -2.18 -19.92 -27.08
CA GLU A 308 -2.20 -20.46 -28.47
C GLU A 308 -0.82 -21.01 -28.87
N LYS A 309 0.27 -20.33 -28.54
CA LYS A 309 1.63 -20.79 -28.80
C LYS A 309 1.95 -22.09 -28.04
N LEU A 310 1.57 -22.18 -26.76
CA LEU A 310 1.79 -23.37 -25.95
C LEU A 310 0.91 -24.55 -26.42
N ASP A 311 -0.32 -24.28 -26.83
CA ASP A 311 -1.20 -25.29 -27.45
C ASP A 311 -0.63 -25.82 -28.76
N GLY A 312 -0.14 -24.92 -29.62
CA GLY A 312 0.55 -25.28 -30.86
C GLY A 312 1.81 -26.14 -30.67
N LYS A 313 2.42 -26.09 -29.49
CA LYS A 313 3.52 -26.98 -29.07
C LYS A 313 3.05 -28.26 -28.40
N GLY A 314 1.74 -28.47 -28.24
CA GLY A 314 1.17 -29.62 -27.54
C GLY A 314 1.40 -29.62 -26.03
N LEU A 315 1.63 -28.45 -25.44
CA LEU A 315 1.90 -28.28 -24.00
C LEU A 315 0.66 -27.89 -23.21
N LEU A 316 -0.44 -27.48 -23.83
CA LEU A 316 -1.72 -27.22 -23.16
C LEU A 316 -2.44 -28.56 -22.86
N VAL A 317 -2.60 -28.84 -21.56
CA VAL A 317 -3.27 -30.08 -21.10
C VAL A 317 -4.77 -29.87 -20.94
N LYS A 318 -5.13 -28.72 -20.28
CA LYS A 318 -6.53 -28.44 -19.93
C LYS A 318 -6.76 -26.95 -19.78
N THR A 319 -7.97 -26.51 -20.13
CA THR A 319 -8.48 -25.17 -19.80
C THR A 319 -9.76 -25.30 -18.97
N ASP A 320 -9.83 -24.60 -17.85
CA ASP A 320 -11.07 -24.38 -17.11
C ASP A 320 -11.53 -22.94 -17.34
N GLU A 321 -12.54 -22.77 -18.19
CA GLU A 321 -13.05 -21.47 -18.63
C GLU A 321 -13.79 -20.69 -17.52
N LYS A 322 -14.10 -21.34 -16.40
CA LYS A 322 -14.92 -20.77 -15.33
C LYS A 322 -14.24 -20.84 -13.97
N TYR A 323 -12.94 -20.72 -13.95
CA TYR A 323 -12.21 -20.70 -12.69
C TYR A 323 -12.40 -19.37 -11.98
N MET A 324 -12.92 -19.44 -10.77
CA MET A 324 -13.12 -18.27 -9.92
C MET A 324 -11.89 -18.05 -9.05
N HIS A 325 -11.33 -16.84 -9.13
CA HIS A 325 -10.19 -16.44 -8.32
C HIS A 325 -10.30 -14.98 -7.88
N SER A 326 -9.56 -14.62 -6.85
CA SER A 326 -9.53 -13.27 -6.32
C SER A 326 -8.48 -12.42 -7.02
N VAL A 327 -8.86 -11.24 -7.51
CA VAL A 327 -7.98 -10.28 -8.17
C VAL A 327 -7.77 -9.07 -7.27
N ALA A 328 -6.51 -8.72 -7.04
CA ALA A 328 -6.13 -7.57 -6.25
C ALA A 328 -6.28 -6.26 -7.06
N LEU A 329 -6.98 -5.29 -6.49
CA LEU A 329 -7.25 -3.97 -7.07
C LEU A 329 -6.82 -2.87 -6.13
N ASN A 330 -6.36 -1.76 -6.69
CA ASN A 330 -6.10 -0.55 -5.93
C ASN A 330 -7.43 0.16 -5.58
N SER A 331 -7.80 0.21 -4.30
CA SER A 331 -9.02 0.86 -3.81
C SER A 331 -9.05 2.38 -4.08
N ARG A 332 -7.89 3.02 -4.24
CA ARG A 332 -7.78 4.47 -4.49
C ARG A 332 -7.84 4.85 -5.97
N GLY A 333 -7.58 3.94 -6.87
CA GLY A 333 -7.50 4.20 -8.31
C GLY A 333 -8.26 3.24 -9.21
N GLY A 334 -8.60 2.05 -8.68
CA GLY A 334 -9.26 0.97 -9.43
C GLY A 334 -8.36 0.34 -10.51
N GLY A 335 -7.02 0.45 -10.39
CA GLY A 335 -6.05 -0.30 -11.20
C GLY A 335 -5.87 -1.71 -10.67
N THR A 336 -5.61 -2.67 -11.55
CA THR A 336 -5.21 -4.03 -11.14
C THR A 336 -3.78 -3.96 -10.61
N ILE A 337 -3.54 -4.57 -9.46
CA ILE A 337 -2.22 -4.65 -8.85
C ILE A 337 -1.36 -5.64 -9.64
N GLU A 338 -0.17 -5.20 -10.03
CA GLU A 338 0.89 -6.02 -10.59
C GLU A 338 2.06 -6.05 -9.59
N PRO A 339 2.26 -7.15 -8.85
CA PRO A 339 3.39 -7.23 -7.92
C PRO A 339 4.72 -7.01 -8.65
N GLN A 340 5.56 -6.13 -8.10
CA GLN A 340 6.86 -5.76 -8.66
C GLN A 340 7.92 -5.70 -7.56
N ILE A 341 9.15 -6.09 -7.85
CA ILE A 341 10.28 -5.80 -6.97
C ILE A 341 10.75 -4.38 -7.25
N LYS A 342 10.76 -3.54 -6.21
CA LYS A 342 11.19 -2.15 -6.33
C LYS A 342 12.00 -1.70 -5.13
N LEU A 343 12.96 -0.82 -5.35
CA LEU A 343 13.70 -0.16 -4.27
C LEU A 343 12.78 0.86 -3.61
N GLN A 344 12.43 0.64 -2.35
CA GLN A 344 11.47 1.43 -1.60
C GLN A 344 11.92 1.63 -0.16
N TRP A 345 11.26 2.55 0.55
CA TRP A 345 11.43 2.76 1.97
C TRP A 345 10.43 1.93 2.77
N PHE A 346 10.94 1.26 3.81
CA PHE A 346 10.16 0.36 4.66
C PHE A 346 10.37 0.65 6.13
N ILE A 347 9.30 0.47 6.92
CA ILE A 347 9.41 0.31 8.38
C ILE A 347 9.60 -1.17 8.69
N ASN A 348 10.71 -1.50 9.35
CA ASN A 348 10.99 -2.85 9.82
C ASN A 348 10.20 -3.14 11.10
N VAL A 349 9.08 -3.84 10.97
CA VAL A 349 8.20 -4.16 12.10
C VAL A 349 8.67 -5.35 12.92
N ASN A 350 9.61 -6.15 12.40
CA ASN A 350 10.09 -7.38 13.01
C ASN A 350 11.46 -7.22 13.71
N LYS A 351 12.16 -6.11 13.51
CA LYS A 351 13.47 -5.86 14.11
C LYS A 351 13.34 -5.53 15.60
N GLU A 352 14.10 -6.22 16.44
CA GLU A 352 14.17 -5.98 17.89
C GLU A 352 15.04 -4.75 18.22
N ALA A 353 14.51 -3.57 17.92
CA ALA A 353 15.19 -2.28 18.13
C ALA A 353 14.51 -1.40 19.21
N VAL A 354 13.26 -1.70 19.56
CA VAL A 354 12.46 -0.89 20.50
C VAL A 354 12.73 -1.30 21.94
N ASN A 355 12.98 -0.33 22.81
CA ASN A 355 13.13 -0.57 24.25
C ASN A 355 11.74 -0.43 24.92
N TRP A 356 11.09 -1.55 25.20
CA TRP A 356 9.76 -1.60 25.80
C TRP A 356 9.79 -2.28 27.16
N LYS A 357 9.36 -1.58 28.22
CA LYS A 357 9.34 -2.10 29.60
C LYS A 357 10.67 -2.78 30.03
N GLY A 358 11.81 -2.22 29.58
CA GLY A 358 13.14 -2.73 29.90
C GLY A 358 13.59 -3.95 29.08
N LYS A 359 12.86 -4.33 28.04
CA LYS A 359 13.24 -5.40 27.10
C LYS A 359 13.38 -4.85 25.68
N LYS A 360 14.30 -5.43 24.90
CA LYS A 360 14.35 -5.17 23.46
C LYS A 360 13.26 -5.98 22.78
N MET A 361 12.40 -5.31 22.03
CA MET A 361 11.28 -5.90 21.31
C MET A 361 11.17 -5.28 19.92
N SER A 362 10.50 -5.97 19.00
CA SER A 362 10.11 -5.39 17.74
C SER A 362 8.83 -4.57 17.88
N LEU A 363 8.54 -3.71 16.89
CA LEU A 363 7.27 -2.98 16.84
C LEU A 363 6.08 -3.94 16.90
N LYS A 364 6.14 -5.03 16.13
CA LYS A 364 5.12 -6.10 16.14
C LYS A 364 4.93 -6.72 17.51
N GLN A 365 6.01 -7.05 18.20
CA GLN A 365 5.95 -7.61 19.57
C GLN A 365 5.36 -6.60 20.57
N VAL A 366 5.66 -5.31 20.44
CA VAL A 366 5.05 -4.27 21.30
C VAL A 366 3.55 -4.18 21.05
N MET A 367 3.11 -4.21 19.78
CA MET A 367 1.67 -4.22 19.43
C MET A 367 0.95 -5.42 20.05
N GLN A 368 1.57 -6.59 20.09
CA GLN A 368 1.02 -7.78 20.74
C GLN A 368 1.00 -7.63 22.28
N ASP A 369 2.11 -7.14 22.87
CA ASP A 369 2.26 -7.02 24.33
C ASP A 369 1.23 -6.07 24.95
N VAL A 370 0.95 -4.92 24.33
CA VAL A 370 0.02 -3.92 24.89
C VAL A 370 -1.42 -4.41 25.00
N ILE A 371 -1.83 -5.35 24.16
CA ILE A 371 -3.15 -5.99 24.24
C ILE A 371 -3.11 -7.14 25.26
N HIS A 372 -2.12 -8.02 25.18
CA HIS A 372 -1.98 -9.15 26.13
C HIS A 372 -1.81 -8.69 27.56
N SER A 373 -1.10 -7.58 27.80
CA SER A 373 -0.93 -7.00 29.16
C SER A 373 -2.17 -6.25 29.66
N GLY A 374 -3.11 -5.93 28.76
CA GLY A 374 -4.30 -5.13 29.09
C GLY A 374 -4.01 -3.63 29.19
N ASP A 375 -2.83 -3.15 28.78
CA ASP A 375 -2.52 -1.72 28.71
C ASP A 375 -3.42 -1.02 27.68
N ILE A 376 -3.79 -1.73 26.62
CA ILE A 376 -4.80 -1.31 25.63
C ILE A 376 -5.87 -2.41 25.59
N LYS A 377 -7.15 -1.99 25.59
CA LYS A 377 -8.30 -2.88 25.49
C LYS A 377 -9.06 -2.63 24.21
N ILE A 378 -9.35 -3.70 23.48
CA ILE A 378 -10.21 -3.66 22.28
C ILE A 378 -11.66 -3.89 22.71
N ILE A 379 -12.55 -2.97 22.39
CA ILE A 379 -13.96 -3.03 22.76
C ILE A 379 -14.81 -3.01 21.49
N PRO A 380 -15.68 -4.01 21.30
CA PRO A 380 -15.86 -5.24 22.10
C PRO A 380 -14.73 -6.25 21.86
N GLU A 381 -14.42 -7.05 22.85
CA GLU A 381 -13.32 -8.04 22.91
C GLU A 381 -13.29 -8.99 21.69
N ARG A 382 -14.43 -9.30 21.08
CA ARG A 382 -14.50 -10.16 19.87
C ARG A 382 -13.60 -9.70 18.73
N PHE A 383 -13.24 -8.42 18.66
CA PHE A 383 -12.33 -7.89 17.63
C PHE A 383 -10.85 -8.12 17.94
N GLU A 384 -10.48 -8.62 19.11
CA GLU A 384 -9.09 -9.00 19.41
C GLU A 384 -8.58 -10.08 18.44
N LYS A 385 -9.44 -11.04 18.07
CA LYS A 385 -9.09 -12.07 17.08
C LYS A 385 -8.72 -11.44 15.72
N THR A 386 -9.47 -10.45 15.29
CA THR A 386 -9.18 -9.73 14.03
C THR A 386 -7.87 -8.95 14.15
N TYR A 387 -7.66 -8.26 15.29
CA TYR A 387 -6.42 -7.54 15.57
C TYR A 387 -5.21 -8.46 15.50
N PHE A 388 -5.21 -9.59 16.24
CA PHE A 388 -4.09 -10.52 16.24
C PHE A 388 -3.88 -11.19 14.87
N SER A 389 -4.96 -11.49 14.13
CA SER A 389 -4.84 -12.01 12.77
C SER A 389 -4.07 -11.06 11.85
N TRP A 390 -4.25 -9.75 11.99
CA TRP A 390 -3.48 -8.75 11.26
C TRP A 390 -2.05 -8.61 11.79
N VAL A 391 -1.89 -8.45 13.10
CA VAL A 391 -0.58 -8.21 13.72
C VAL A 391 0.34 -9.41 13.55
N ASP A 392 -0.15 -10.65 13.73
CA ASP A 392 0.65 -11.87 13.59
C ASP A 392 1.20 -12.07 12.18
N ASN A 393 0.49 -11.56 11.17
CA ASN A 393 0.88 -11.63 9.77
C ASN A 393 1.50 -10.33 9.24
N LEU A 394 1.73 -9.33 10.13
CA LEU A 394 2.26 -8.03 9.72
C LEU A 394 3.66 -8.18 9.12
N ARG A 395 3.81 -7.64 7.92
CA ARG A 395 5.07 -7.54 7.18
C ARG A 395 5.65 -6.13 7.32
N ASP A 396 6.90 -5.96 6.88
CA ASP A 396 7.51 -4.63 6.81
C ASP A 396 6.66 -3.71 5.94
N TRP A 397 6.31 -2.56 6.47
CA TRP A 397 5.40 -1.62 5.80
C TRP A 397 6.16 -0.75 4.80
N CYS A 398 5.75 -0.79 3.54
CA CYS A 398 6.26 0.09 2.51
C CYS A 398 5.65 1.49 2.65
N ILE A 399 6.48 2.45 3.03
CA ILE A 399 6.05 3.83 3.35
C ILE A 399 6.34 4.84 2.24
N SER A 400 6.99 4.48 1.15
CA SER A 400 7.25 5.40 0.02
C SER A 400 6.20 5.25 -1.08
N ARG A 401 5.83 6.38 -1.70
CA ARG A 401 4.87 6.49 -2.80
C ARG A 401 5.44 7.35 -3.91
N GLN A 402 5.27 6.93 -5.17
CA GLN A 402 5.72 7.68 -6.37
C GLN A 402 4.67 8.70 -6.81
N ILE A 403 4.12 9.42 -5.86
CA ILE A 403 3.21 10.55 -6.08
C ILE A 403 3.89 11.86 -5.70
N TRP A 404 3.35 12.97 -6.16
CA TRP A 404 3.94 14.29 -5.88
C TRP A 404 3.23 15.02 -4.75
N TRP A 405 2.00 14.62 -4.45
CA TRP A 405 1.19 15.21 -3.40
C TRP A 405 1.28 14.40 -2.10
N GLY A 406 1.95 14.94 -1.09
CA GLY A 406 2.16 14.30 0.20
C GLY A 406 3.38 14.86 0.95
N HIS A 407 3.70 14.26 2.08
CA HIS A 407 4.92 14.56 2.83
C HIS A 407 6.12 13.98 2.09
N GLN A 408 6.93 14.82 1.50
CA GLN A 408 8.13 14.38 0.80
C GLN A 408 9.13 13.75 1.79
N ILE A 409 9.71 12.62 1.41
CA ILE A 409 10.66 11.86 2.24
C ILE A 409 11.84 12.76 2.63
N PRO A 410 12.17 12.89 3.93
CA PRO A 410 13.20 13.80 4.41
C PRO A 410 14.61 13.19 4.33
N ILE A 411 14.92 12.63 3.15
CA ILE A 411 16.26 12.12 2.82
C ILE A 411 16.84 12.98 1.70
N TRP A 412 18.09 13.35 1.86
CA TRP A 412 18.82 14.21 0.94
C TRP A 412 20.04 13.47 0.39
N TYR A 413 20.25 13.60 -0.91
CA TYR A 413 21.35 12.95 -1.64
C TYR A 413 22.28 13.98 -2.26
N LYS A 414 23.59 13.69 -2.18
CA LYS A 414 24.64 14.44 -2.91
C LYS A 414 25.71 13.46 -3.39
N GLY A 415 25.60 13.06 -4.65
CA GLY A 415 26.43 11.96 -5.18
C GLY A 415 26.11 10.65 -4.44
N ALA A 416 27.11 10.09 -3.74
CA ALA A 416 26.96 8.88 -2.92
C ALA A 416 26.60 9.19 -1.45
N GLU A 417 26.56 10.44 -1.06
CA GLU A 417 26.21 10.84 0.30
C GLU A 417 24.69 10.84 0.50
N GLU A 418 24.23 10.32 1.66
CA GLU A 418 22.84 10.28 2.09
C GLU A 418 22.72 10.95 3.46
N PHE A 419 21.72 11.79 3.63
CA PHE A 419 21.46 12.49 4.88
C PHE A 419 19.95 12.49 5.21
N ALA A 420 19.59 12.07 6.42
CA ALA A 420 18.24 12.16 6.94
C ALA A 420 18.07 13.46 7.75
N GLY A 421 17.16 14.34 7.33
CA GLY A 421 16.91 15.61 8.00
C GLY A 421 15.73 16.36 7.43
N VAL A 422 15.01 17.09 8.28
CA VAL A 422 13.88 17.94 7.88
C VAL A 422 14.29 19.01 6.88
N GLN A 423 15.56 19.45 6.95
CA GLN A 423 16.18 20.38 6.03
C GLN A 423 17.47 19.77 5.46
N PRO A 424 17.91 20.17 4.27
CA PRO A 424 19.19 19.72 3.73
C PRO A 424 20.35 20.19 4.61
N PRO A 425 21.48 19.49 4.59
CA PRO A 425 22.72 20.02 5.16
C PRO A 425 23.16 21.30 4.45
N ASP A 426 24.05 22.07 5.10
CA ASP A 426 24.64 23.26 4.52
C ASP A 426 25.42 22.93 3.21
N GLY A 427 25.34 23.83 2.24
CA GLY A 427 26.00 23.73 0.95
C GLY A 427 25.06 23.37 -0.21
N GLU A 428 25.54 23.63 -1.42
CA GLU A 428 24.79 23.39 -2.66
C GLU A 428 24.86 21.91 -3.13
N GLY A 429 23.93 21.50 -3.98
CA GLY A 429 23.93 20.22 -4.69
C GLY A 429 23.22 19.08 -3.96
N TRP A 430 22.54 19.34 -2.85
CA TRP A 430 21.65 18.36 -2.21
C TRP A 430 20.31 18.29 -2.93
N THR A 431 19.86 17.06 -3.22
CA THR A 431 18.53 16.78 -3.81
C THR A 431 17.73 15.92 -2.87
N GLN A 432 16.49 16.33 -2.59
CA GLN A 432 15.59 15.56 -1.74
C GLN A 432 15.06 14.32 -2.48
N ASP A 433 14.82 13.24 -1.75
CA ASP A 433 14.16 12.04 -2.28
C ASP A 433 12.85 12.44 -2.99
N PRO A 434 12.61 11.98 -4.23
CA PRO A 434 11.44 12.41 -5.00
C PRO A 434 10.11 11.85 -4.51
N ASP A 435 10.14 10.77 -3.73
CA ASP A 435 8.96 10.08 -3.27
C ASP A 435 8.31 10.78 -2.08
N THR A 436 7.05 10.47 -1.81
CA THR A 436 6.30 10.94 -0.64
C THR A 436 6.01 9.80 0.33
N LEU A 437 5.73 10.16 1.58
CA LEU A 437 5.40 9.21 2.63
C LEU A 437 3.92 8.83 2.60
N ASP A 438 3.68 7.56 2.80
CA ASP A 438 2.41 7.04 3.28
C ASP A 438 2.31 7.29 4.78
N THR A 439 1.29 7.99 5.23
CA THR A 439 1.17 8.53 6.60
C THR A 439 -0.13 8.13 7.28
N TRP A 440 -0.43 6.88 7.25
CA TRP A 440 -1.59 6.33 7.96
C TRP A 440 -1.42 6.27 9.48
#